data_18ff5785f4435a2d5499e9c79abbc812
#
_entry.id   18ff5785f4435a2d5499e9c79abbc812
#
_cell.length_a   1.000
_cell.length_b   1.000
_cell.length_c   1.000
_cell.angle_alpha   90.00
_cell.angle_beta   90.00
_cell.angle_gamma   90.00
#
_symmetry.space_group_name_H-M   'P 1'
#
loop_
_entity.id
_entity.type
_entity.pdbx_description
1 polymer ?
#
loop_
_entity_poly.entity_id
_entity_poly.type
_entity_poly.pdbx_seq_one_letter_code
_entity_poly.pdbx_strand_id
1 'polypeptide(L)'
;MESDTWNAAAARVVKIIFQILNAEYVGISLGLHDVRRMYDEVWSTMSTNPELVAEAAFYNIGAAALNAAGAAGVEINEENLVDTLVRKQSDYGPDNIARFGRDGILVRLHDKIARLENLAAKDEPPMNESVSDNYLDVIGYCSVGVMWETQEFLLPLTVVESNQE
;
A
#
# COMPACT_ATOMS: atom_id res chain seq x y z
N MET A 1 3.28 -4.83 19.63
CA MET A 1 4.27 -5.93 19.63
C MET A 1 5.25 -5.68 18.49
N GLU A 2 6.50 -5.58 18.79
CA GLU A 2 7.54 -5.37 17.78
C GLU A 2 7.75 -6.64 16.98
N SER A 3 7.92 -6.47 15.67
CA SER A 3 8.19 -7.58 14.76
C SER A 3 9.71 -7.74 14.61
N ASP A 4 10.18 -8.98 14.53
CA ASP A 4 11.59 -9.29 14.39
C ASP A 4 12.03 -9.43 12.93
N THR A 5 11.09 -9.61 12.01
CA THR A 5 11.36 -9.79 10.59
C THR A 5 10.49 -8.88 9.74
N TRP A 6 10.95 -8.59 8.54
CA TRP A 6 10.18 -7.85 7.54
C TRP A 6 8.85 -8.55 7.23
N ASN A 7 8.88 -9.87 7.08
CA ASN A 7 7.70 -10.69 6.79
C ASN A 7 6.63 -10.54 7.87
N ALA A 8 7.04 -10.62 9.13
CA ALA A 8 6.11 -10.49 10.27
C ALA A 8 5.52 -9.07 10.35
N ALA A 9 6.35 -8.05 10.11
CA ALA A 9 5.90 -6.66 10.07
C ALA A 9 4.89 -6.43 8.94
N ALA A 10 5.18 -6.91 7.74
CA ALA A 10 4.28 -6.81 6.59
C ALA A 10 2.94 -7.49 6.86
N ALA A 11 2.97 -8.69 7.40
CA ALA A 11 1.75 -9.44 7.75
C ALA A 11 0.91 -8.70 8.78
N ARG A 12 1.54 -8.12 9.81
CA ARG A 12 0.85 -7.34 10.84
C ARG A 12 0.21 -6.09 10.25
N VAL A 13 0.95 -5.33 9.45
CA VAL A 13 0.47 -4.08 8.83
C VAL A 13 -0.72 -4.35 7.91
N VAL A 14 -0.61 -5.34 7.04
CA VAL A 14 -1.70 -5.73 6.13
C VAL A 14 -2.94 -6.16 6.94
N LYS A 15 -2.76 -6.96 7.97
CA LYS A 15 -3.86 -7.38 8.84
C LYS A 15 -4.59 -6.19 9.46
N ILE A 16 -3.84 -5.19 9.92
CA ILE A 16 -4.42 -3.96 10.51
C ILE A 16 -5.22 -3.19 9.46
N ILE A 17 -4.74 -3.08 8.22
CA ILE A 17 -5.47 -2.44 7.12
C ILE A 17 -6.83 -3.13 6.91
N PHE A 18 -6.87 -4.46 6.85
CA PHE A 18 -8.11 -5.21 6.73
C PHE A 18 -9.03 -5.04 7.97
N GLN A 19 -8.45 -4.95 9.15
CA GLN A 19 -9.22 -4.69 10.38
C GLN A 19 -9.86 -3.29 10.36
N ILE A 20 -9.16 -2.27 9.89
CA ILE A 20 -9.70 -0.91 9.74
C ILE A 20 -10.86 -0.92 8.74
N LEU A 21 -10.69 -1.60 7.59
CA LEU A 21 -11.75 -1.76 6.62
C LEU A 21 -13.02 -2.34 7.25
N ASN A 22 -12.88 -3.42 8.01
CA ASN A 22 -14.01 -4.13 8.60
C ASN A 22 -14.64 -3.39 9.80
N ALA A 23 -13.89 -2.55 10.48
CA ALA A 23 -14.37 -1.79 11.65
C ALA A 23 -14.97 -0.44 11.29
N GLU A 24 -14.34 0.30 10.35
CA GLU A 24 -14.67 1.71 10.08
C GLU A 24 -15.44 1.93 8.79
N TYR A 25 -15.31 1.02 7.81
CA TYR A 25 -15.90 1.18 6.48
C TYR A 25 -17.07 0.25 6.18
N VAL A 26 -17.66 -0.38 7.21
CA VAL A 26 -18.84 -1.23 7.02
C VAL A 26 -20.02 -0.40 6.50
N GLY A 27 -20.59 -0.81 5.38
CA GLY A 27 -21.71 -0.11 4.75
C GLY A 27 -21.32 1.18 4.04
N ILE A 28 -20.04 1.51 3.97
CA ILE A 28 -19.51 2.67 3.26
C ILE A 28 -18.89 2.18 1.95
N SER A 29 -19.18 2.88 0.85
CA SER A 29 -18.57 2.64 -0.44
C SER A 29 -17.80 3.87 -0.87
N LEU A 30 -16.47 3.78 -0.85
CA LEU A 30 -15.58 4.83 -1.27
C LEU A 30 -15.24 4.69 -2.75
N GLY A 31 -14.95 5.81 -3.40
CA GLY A 31 -14.43 5.86 -4.75
C GLY A 31 -12.95 6.23 -4.78
N LEU A 32 -12.37 6.13 -5.97
CA LEU A 32 -10.98 6.50 -6.20
C LEU A 32 -10.71 7.98 -5.85
N HIS A 33 -11.70 8.87 -6.05
CA HIS A 33 -11.60 10.29 -5.68
C HIS A 33 -11.40 10.50 -4.18
N ASP A 34 -11.94 9.61 -3.33
CA ASP A 34 -11.72 9.65 -1.88
C ASP A 34 -10.26 9.29 -1.55
N VAL A 35 -9.72 8.29 -2.21
CA VAL A 35 -8.31 7.88 -2.08
C VAL A 35 -7.40 9.04 -2.51
N ARG A 36 -7.70 9.67 -3.64
CA ARG A 36 -6.95 10.83 -4.14
C ARG A 36 -6.96 11.98 -3.14
N ARG A 37 -8.12 12.33 -2.61
CA ARG A 37 -8.26 13.39 -1.64
C ARG A 37 -7.43 13.13 -0.38
N MET A 38 -7.49 11.91 0.15
CA MET A 38 -6.69 11.52 1.32
C MET A 38 -5.20 11.61 1.04
N TYR A 39 -4.77 11.17 -0.14
CA TYR A 39 -3.38 11.30 -0.58
C TYR A 39 -2.93 12.77 -0.64
N ASP A 40 -3.73 13.63 -1.27
CA ASP A 40 -3.39 15.05 -1.43
C ASP A 40 -3.29 15.76 -0.08
N GLU A 41 -4.14 15.41 0.88
CA GLU A 41 -4.07 15.91 2.25
C GLU A 41 -2.76 15.51 2.94
N VAL A 42 -2.34 14.27 2.78
CA VAL A 42 -1.07 13.76 3.34
C VAL A 42 0.11 14.48 2.70
N TRP A 43 0.13 14.58 1.38
CA TRP A 43 1.19 15.27 0.65
C TRP A 43 1.33 16.73 1.12
N SER A 44 0.22 17.44 1.20
CA SER A 44 0.19 18.83 1.66
C SER A 44 0.68 18.97 3.09
N THR A 45 0.21 18.12 3.99
CA THR A 45 0.60 18.13 5.41
C THR A 45 2.09 17.83 5.59
N MET A 46 2.61 16.80 4.90
CA MET A 46 4.02 16.40 5.01
C MET A 46 4.95 17.45 4.37
N SER A 47 4.50 18.14 3.34
CA SER A 47 5.28 19.20 2.68
C SER A 47 5.46 20.42 3.60
N THR A 48 4.48 20.70 4.46
CA THR A 48 4.53 21.83 5.40
C THR A 48 5.11 21.43 6.76
N ASN A 49 5.02 20.17 7.13
CA ASN A 49 5.52 19.67 8.41
C ASN A 49 6.11 18.25 8.25
N PRO A 50 7.36 18.16 7.73
CA PRO A 50 7.98 16.85 7.43
C PRO A 50 8.31 16.01 8.67
N GLU A 51 8.23 16.59 9.87
CA GLU A 51 8.48 15.86 11.12
C GLU A 51 7.26 15.08 11.62
N LEU A 52 6.08 15.33 11.07
CA LEU A 52 4.91 14.55 11.42
C LEU A 52 5.05 13.10 10.98
N VAL A 53 4.63 12.19 11.85
CA VAL A 53 4.59 10.77 11.55
C VAL A 53 3.35 10.45 10.74
N ALA A 54 3.55 9.82 9.60
CA ALA A 54 2.47 9.53 8.63
C ALA A 54 1.89 8.12 8.77
N GLU A 55 2.19 7.40 9.84
CA GLU A 55 1.74 6.00 10.05
C GLU A 55 0.22 5.87 9.90
N ALA A 56 -0.56 6.65 10.66
CA ALA A 56 -2.01 6.62 10.61
C ALA A 56 -2.56 6.98 9.22
N ALA A 57 -1.93 7.95 8.56
CA ALA A 57 -2.32 8.37 7.20
C ALA A 57 -2.14 7.24 6.19
N PHE A 58 -1.03 6.52 6.22
CA PHE A 58 -0.82 5.37 5.34
C PHE A 58 -1.81 4.24 5.61
N TYR A 59 -2.11 3.94 6.86
CA TYR A 59 -3.14 2.96 7.20
C TYR A 59 -4.50 3.36 6.63
N ASN A 60 -4.89 4.62 6.77
CA ASN A 60 -6.19 5.11 6.31
C ASN A 60 -6.30 5.10 4.79
N ILE A 61 -5.26 5.53 4.08
CA ILE A 61 -5.24 5.45 2.60
C ILE A 61 -5.32 4.00 2.15
N GLY A 62 -4.59 3.11 2.78
CA GLY A 62 -4.61 1.68 2.47
C GLY A 62 -5.99 1.07 2.63
N ALA A 63 -6.67 1.34 3.74
CA ALA A 63 -8.01 0.86 4.00
C ALA A 63 -9.06 1.47 3.04
N ALA A 64 -8.94 2.76 2.73
CA ALA A 64 -9.79 3.42 1.75
C ALA A 64 -9.61 2.84 0.34
N ALA A 65 -8.37 2.58 -0.05
CA ALA A 65 -8.06 1.96 -1.35
C ALA A 65 -8.60 0.52 -1.42
N LEU A 66 -8.51 -0.24 -0.34
CA LEU A 66 -9.07 -1.58 -0.27
C LEU A 66 -10.60 -1.55 -0.42
N ASN A 67 -11.27 -0.61 0.22
CA ASN A 67 -12.71 -0.39 0.07
C ASN A 67 -13.07 0.01 -1.37
N ALA A 68 -12.35 0.98 -1.95
CA ALA A 68 -12.58 1.43 -3.32
C ALA A 68 -12.32 0.31 -4.34
N ALA A 69 -11.33 -0.54 -4.13
CA ALA A 69 -11.06 -1.70 -4.96
C ALA A 69 -12.26 -2.66 -4.98
N GLY A 70 -12.83 -2.96 -3.81
CA GLY A 70 -14.03 -3.80 -3.70
C GLY A 70 -15.22 -3.22 -4.45
N ALA A 71 -15.44 -1.91 -4.34
CA ALA A 71 -16.50 -1.21 -5.08
C ALA A 71 -16.27 -1.23 -6.60
N ALA A 72 -15.02 -1.32 -7.04
CA ALA A 72 -14.64 -1.44 -8.46
C ALA A 72 -14.66 -2.90 -8.96
N GLY A 73 -15.08 -3.85 -8.13
CA GLY A 73 -15.13 -5.28 -8.48
C GLY A 73 -13.78 -5.98 -8.38
N VAL A 74 -12.80 -5.37 -7.72
CA VAL A 74 -11.47 -5.95 -7.47
C VAL A 74 -11.45 -6.64 -6.12
N GLU A 75 -11.20 -7.94 -6.13
CA GLU A 75 -11.09 -8.74 -4.92
C GLU A 75 -9.62 -8.87 -4.53
N ILE A 76 -9.30 -8.44 -3.30
CA ILE A 76 -7.94 -8.49 -2.76
C ILE A 76 -7.92 -9.41 -1.54
N ASN A 77 -7.10 -10.43 -1.61
CA ASN A 77 -6.91 -11.41 -0.53
C ASN A 77 -5.73 -10.98 0.34
N GLU A 78 -5.94 -10.98 1.66
CA GLU A 78 -4.93 -10.58 2.65
C GLU A 78 -3.62 -11.37 2.50
N GLU A 79 -3.73 -12.69 2.44
CA GLU A 79 -2.57 -13.59 2.34
C GLU A 79 -1.79 -13.38 1.04
N ASN A 80 -2.49 -13.24 -0.07
CA ASN A 80 -1.86 -12.98 -1.38
C ASN A 80 -1.15 -11.63 -1.40
N LEU A 81 -1.70 -10.63 -0.75
CA LEU A 81 -1.07 -9.31 -0.64
C LEU A 81 0.25 -9.41 0.14
N VAL A 82 0.26 -10.10 1.28
CA VAL A 82 1.48 -10.31 2.06
C VAL A 82 2.53 -11.06 1.24
N ASP A 83 2.15 -12.14 0.58
CA ASP A 83 3.05 -12.93 -0.27
C ASP A 83 3.64 -12.09 -1.40
N THR A 84 2.84 -11.24 -2.01
CA THR A 84 3.28 -10.34 -3.08
C THR A 84 4.30 -9.32 -2.55
N LEU A 85 4.04 -8.74 -1.38
CA LEU A 85 4.97 -7.79 -0.75
C LEU A 85 6.31 -8.44 -0.41
N VAL A 86 6.28 -9.64 0.16
CA VAL A 86 7.50 -10.40 0.50
C VAL A 86 8.32 -10.72 -0.75
N ARG A 87 7.68 -11.18 -1.81
CA ARG A 87 8.36 -11.49 -3.07
C ARG A 87 8.98 -10.24 -3.70
N LYS A 88 8.26 -9.13 -3.72
CA LYS A 88 8.78 -7.86 -4.23
C LYS A 88 9.98 -7.38 -3.41
N GLN A 89 9.91 -7.46 -2.09
CA GLN A 89 11.03 -7.09 -1.24
C GLN A 89 12.25 -7.96 -1.48
N SER A 90 12.06 -9.25 -1.71
CA SER A 90 13.14 -10.17 -2.06
C SER A 90 13.80 -9.80 -3.39
N ASP A 91 12.99 -9.44 -4.39
CA ASP A 91 13.49 -9.11 -5.73
C ASP A 91 14.20 -7.74 -5.76
N TYR A 92 13.63 -6.73 -5.12
CA TYR A 92 14.15 -5.36 -5.19
C TYR A 92 15.18 -5.06 -4.13
N GLY A 93 15.13 -5.73 -2.97
CA GLY A 93 15.91 -5.35 -1.81
C GLY A 93 15.45 -4.02 -1.20
N PRO A 94 16.13 -3.53 -0.13
CA PRO A 94 15.69 -2.35 0.60
C PRO A 94 16.07 -1.02 -0.03
N ASP A 95 17.10 -0.97 -0.88
CA ASP A 95 17.75 0.28 -1.28
C ASP A 95 16.87 1.20 -2.12
N ASN A 96 15.98 0.64 -2.95
CA ASN A 96 15.10 1.44 -3.81
C ASN A 96 14.12 2.32 -3.01
N ILE A 97 13.71 1.87 -1.84
CA ILE A 97 12.86 2.64 -0.92
C ILE A 97 13.73 3.47 0.03
N ALA A 98 14.74 2.88 0.63
CA ALA A 98 15.60 3.53 1.63
C ALA A 98 16.29 4.80 1.10
N ARG A 99 16.59 4.83 -0.20
CA ARG A 99 17.27 5.97 -0.82
C ARG A 99 16.49 7.27 -0.70
N PHE A 100 15.18 7.22 -0.85
CA PHE A 100 14.32 8.42 -0.84
C PHE A 100 13.32 8.45 0.31
N GLY A 101 13.18 7.36 1.04
CA GLY A 101 12.31 7.27 2.22
C GLY A 101 10.85 7.58 1.91
N ARG A 102 10.22 8.29 2.82
CA ARG A 102 8.80 8.67 2.72
C ARG A 102 8.46 9.38 1.41
N ASP A 103 9.29 10.32 0.98
CA ASP A 103 9.02 11.08 -0.25
C ASP A 103 8.97 10.16 -1.47
N GLY A 104 9.88 9.20 -1.57
CA GLY A 104 9.88 8.21 -2.64
C GLY A 104 8.65 7.31 -2.60
N ILE A 105 8.21 6.90 -1.42
CA ILE A 105 6.99 6.11 -1.25
C ILE A 105 5.76 6.90 -1.71
N LEU A 106 5.67 8.18 -1.32
CA LEU A 106 4.56 9.05 -1.72
C LEU A 106 4.53 9.28 -3.23
N VAL A 107 5.68 9.46 -3.88
CA VAL A 107 5.76 9.60 -5.34
C VAL A 107 5.26 8.32 -6.04
N ARG A 108 5.70 7.16 -5.59
CA ARG A 108 5.26 5.86 -6.15
C ARG A 108 3.77 5.64 -5.95
N LEU A 109 3.26 5.98 -4.78
CA LEU A 109 1.84 5.90 -4.45
C LEU A 109 1.02 6.81 -5.37
N HIS A 110 1.46 8.06 -5.58
CA HIS A 110 0.85 8.97 -6.53
C HIS A 110 0.77 8.39 -7.94
N ASP A 111 1.86 7.81 -8.42
CA ASP A 111 1.89 7.24 -9.78
C ASP A 111 0.83 6.16 -9.99
N LYS A 112 0.62 5.33 -8.99
CA LYS A 112 -0.40 4.26 -9.07
C LYS A 112 -1.81 4.81 -9.00
N ILE A 113 -2.06 5.80 -8.15
CA ILE A 113 -3.37 6.49 -8.08
C ILE A 113 -3.65 7.19 -9.41
N ALA A 114 -2.67 7.92 -9.95
CA ALA A 114 -2.81 8.61 -11.24
C ALA A 114 -3.12 7.63 -12.38
N ARG A 115 -2.49 6.46 -12.39
CA ARG A 115 -2.76 5.43 -13.38
C ARG A 115 -4.19 4.90 -13.26
N LEU A 116 -4.67 4.66 -12.05
CA LEU A 116 -6.07 4.26 -11.81
C LEU A 116 -7.06 5.33 -12.29
N GLU A 117 -6.78 6.60 -12.01
CA GLU A 117 -7.60 7.73 -12.48
C GLU A 117 -7.66 7.77 -14.01
N ASN A 118 -6.51 7.60 -14.65
CA ASN A 118 -6.43 7.59 -16.11
C ASN A 118 -7.18 6.38 -16.72
N LEU A 119 -7.03 5.20 -16.13
CA LEU A 119 -7.76 3.99 -16.59
C LEU A 119 -9.27 4.14 -16.40
N ALA A 120 -9.73 4.76 -15.31
CA ALA A 120 -11.14 5.01 -15.07
C ALA A 120 -11.77 5.99 -16.08
N ALA A 121 -10.96 6.91 -16.62
CA ALA A 121 -11.40 7.89 -17.61
C ALA A 121 -11.43 7.33 -19.05
N LYS A 122 -10.85 6.16 -19.29
CA LYS A 122 -10.81 5.52 -20.61
C LYS A 122 -11.92 4.47 -20.74
N ASP A 123 -12.50 4.39 -21.93
CA ASP A 123 -13.44 3.31 -22.32
C ASP A 123 -12.72 2.08 -22.89
N GLU A 124 -11.40 2.00 -22.79
CA GLU A 124 -10.60 0.94 -23.36
C GLU A 124 -9.99 0.07 -22.28
N PRO A 125 -9.81 -1.26 -22.49
CA PRO A 125 -9.07 -2.11 -21.57
C PRO A 125 -7.63 -1.64 -21.41
N PRO A 126 -7.02 -1.79 -20.22
CA PRO A 126 -5.61 -1.42 -20.03
C PRO A 126 -4.69 -2.27 -20.90
N MET A 127 -3.69 -1.64 -21.50
CA MET A 127 -2.70 -2.30 -22.36
C MET A 127 -1.58 -2.98 -21.57
N ASN A 128 -1.33 -2.52 -20.36
CA ASN A 128 -0.27 -3.01 -19.48
C ASN A 128 -0.88 -3.54 -18.18
N GLU A 129 -0.42 -3.04 -17.05
CA GLU A 129 -0.93 -3.47 -15.75
C GLU A 129 -2.44 -3.25 -15.62
N SER A 130 -3.11 -4.24 -15.06
CA SER A 130 -4.55 -4.20 -14.83
C SER A 130 -4.95 -3.21 -13.73
N VAL A 131 -6.25 -2.89 -13.67
CA VAL A 131 -6.84 -2.13 -12.55
C VAL A 131 -6.55 -2.84 -11.22
N SER A 132 -6.69 -4.16 -11.18
CA SER A 132 -6.39 -4.98 -10.00
C SER A 132 -4.93 -4.83 -9.54
N ASP A 133 -3.97 -4.91 -10.46
CA ASP A 133 -2.55 -4.75 -10.15
C ASP A 133 -2.25 -3.37 -9.55
N ASN A 134 -2.86 -2.32 -10.07
CA ASN A 134 -2.66 -0.96 -9.57
C ASN A 134 -3.26 -0.76 -8.18
N TYR A 135 -4.43 -1.33 -7.88
CA TYR A 135 -4.97 -1.30 -6.51
C TYR A 135 -4.09 -2.07 -5.54
N LEU A 136 -3.58 -3.24 -5.93
CA LEU A 136 -2.62 -3.99 -5.13
C LEU A 136 -1.38 -3.16 -4.81
N ASP A 137 -0.86 -2.44 -5.80
CA ASP A 137 0.31 -1.58 -5.63
C ASP A 137 0.03 -0.40 -4.70
N VAL A 138 -1.15 0.23 -4.79
CA VAL A 138 -1.54 1.30 -3.87
C VAL A 138 -1.53 0.80 -2.43
N ILE A 139 -2.17 -0.31 -2.16
CA ILE A 139 -2.25 -0.88 -0.82
C ILE A 139 -0.87 -1.36 -0.35
N GLY A 140 -0.09 -1.91 -1.27
CA GLY A 140 1.29 -2.33 -1.02
C GLY A 140 2.19 -1.17 -0.61
N TYR A 141 2.15 -0.05 -1.31
CA TYR A 141 2.94 1.14 -0.95
C TYR A 141 2.46 1.78 0.35
N CYS A 142 1.16 1.74 0.65
CA CYS A 142 0.66 2.15 1.96
C CYS A 142 1.23 1.28 3.09
N SER A 143 1.28 -0.03 2.87
CA SER A 143 1.86 -0.98 3.83
C SER A 143 3.36 -0.71 4.05
N VAL A 144 4.10 -0.51 2.97
CA VAL A 144 5.52 -0.13 3.02
C VAL A 144 5.69 1.22 3.72
N GLY A 145 4.79 2.17 3.47
CA GLY A 145 4.78 3.48 4.13
C GLY A 145 4.65 3.35 5.65
N VAL A 146 3.75 2.52 6.14
CA VAL A 146 3.63 2.23 7.57
C VAL A 146 4.93 1.64 8.11
N MET A 147 5.48 0.63 7.43
CA MET A 147 6.73 -0.01 7.86
C MET A 147 7.91 0.96 7.90
N TRP A 148 7.95 1.91 6.96
CA TRP A 148 8.95 2.97 6.99
C TRP A 148 8.81 3.87 8.22
N GLU A 149 7.58 4.33 8.50
CA GLU A 149 7.30 5.21 9.64
C GLU A 149 7.52 4.53 10.99
N THR A 150 7.31 3.22 11.08
CA THR A 150 7.53 2.43 12.30
C THR A 150 8.97 1.93 12.44
N GLN A 151 9.84 2.25 11.49
CA GLN A 151 11.24 1.78 11.44
C GLN A 151 11.38 0.27 11.26
N GLU A 152 10.38 -0.38 10.68
CA GLU A 152 10.36 -1.83 10.42
C GLU A 152 10.77 -2.19 8.98
N PHE A 153 10.88 -1.20 8.09
CA PHE A 153 11.20 -1.48 6.67
C PHE A 153 12.60 -2.08 6.48
N LEU A 154 13.54 -1.77 7.35
CA LEU A 154 14.92 -2.29 7.27
C LEU A 154 15.16 -3.57 8.10
N LEU A 155 14.10 -4.17 8.63
CA LEU A 155 14.19 -5.47 9.28
C LEU A 155 14.64 -6.55 8.28
N PRO A 156 15.29 -7.62 8.76
CA PRO A 156 15.72 -8.69 7.88
C PRO A 156 14.52 -9.43 7.28
N LEU A 157 14.63 -9.71 5.99
CA LEU A 157 13.68 -10.55 5.28
C LEU A 157 14.00 -12.02 5.58
N THR A 158 12.97 -12.76 5.99
CA THR A 158 13.09 -14.22 6.09
C THR A 158 12.94 -14.81 4.69
N VAL A 159 13.98 -15.48 4.21
CA VAL A 159 13.93 -16.17 2.92
C VAL A 159 12.96 -17.35 3.07
N VAL A 160 11.87 -17.30 2.30
CA VAL A 160 11.02 -18.47 2.13
C VAL A 160 11.78 -19.38 1.18
N GLU A 161 12.28 -20.53 1.70
CA GLU A 161 12.80 -21.57 0.82
C GLU A 161 11.68 -21.98 -0.10
N SER A 162 11.85 -21.71 -1.40
CA SER A 162 10.99 -22.34 -2.38
C SER A 162 11.25 -23.85 -2.28
N ASN A 163 10.24 -24.62 -1.85
CA ASN A 163 10.27 -26.05 -2.00
C ASN A 163 10.33 -26.35 -3.50
N GLN A 164 11.53 -26.51 -4.00
CA GLN A 164 11.74 -27.14 -5.29
C GLN A 164 11.62 -28.63 -5.06
N GLU A 165 10.43 -29.17 -5.31
CA GLU A 165 10.31 -30.58 -5.65
C GLU A 165 10.55 -30.75 -7.14
#